data_89b988807b60da25d7ec1e0de3421146
#
_entry.id   89b988807b60da25d7ec1e0de3421146
#
_cell.length_a   1.000
_cell.length_b   1.000
_cell.length_c   1.000
_cell.angle_alpha   90.00
_cell.angle_beta   90.00
_cell.angle_gamma   90.00
#
_symmetry.space_group_name_H-M   'P 1'
#
loop_
_entity.id
_entity.type
_entity.pdbx_description
1 polymer ?
#
loop_
_entity_poly.entity_id
_entity_poly.type
_entity_poly.pdbx_seq_one_letter_code
_entity_poly.pdbx_strand_id
1 'polypeptide(L)'
;AIYYNEKHKPLGYVVYYLRNEVFHIKEIVALNSEARHGIWNYISAHKSMLNTVVGFNYSGEPMAFLFEDSEMVENIEPYIMARIVDAEEFFLEYPFPLQPDFKIHFRIHDEHAPWNDGDFAVWWEDGKTCCRRVEDAPDVNLVELNIRTLTAMMLGYKRPSYLYEHEYLKTEYYMLQILERLIPVGKPCFSDNF
;
A
#
# COMPACT_ATOMS: atom_id res chain seq x y z
N ALA A 1 19.26 -12.78 -15.39
CA ALA A 1 19.22 -12.29 -16.78
C ALA A 1 18.87 -10.80 -16.79
N ILE A 2 19.37 -10.08 -17.76
CA ILE A 2 19.10 -8.65 -17.95
C ILE A 2 18.46 -8.47 -19.33
N TYR A 3 17.39 -7.68 -19.39
CA TYR A 3 16.74 -7.29 -20.63
C TYR A 3 17.34 -5.98 -21.16
N TYR A 4 17.76 -6.00 -22.42
CA TYR A 4 18.25 -4.82 -23.15
C TYR A 4 17.31 -4.54 -24.31
N ASN A 5 16.99 -3.26 -24.53
CA ASN A 5 16.28 -2.84 -25.73
C ASN A 5 17.18 -2.84 -26.98
N GLU A 6 16.61 -2.51 -28.15
CA GLU A 6 17.36 -2.42 -29.42
C GLU A 6 18.53 -1.43 -29.41
N LYS A 7 18.51 -0.43 -28.51
CA LYS A 7 19.58 0.56 -28.31
C LYS A 7 20.61 0.11 -27.25
N HIS A 8 20.61 -1.15 -26.88
CA HIS A 8 21.47 -1.73 -25.82
C HIS A 8 21.36 -1.04 -24.46
N LYS A 9 20.20 -0.43 -24.15
CA LYS A 9 19.92 0.12 -22.83
C LYS A 9 19.28 -0.95 -21.94
N PRO A 10 19.80 -1.20 -20.73
CA PRO A 10 19.15 -2.12 -19.81
C PRO A 10 17.83 -1.52 -19.31
N LEU A 11 16.74 -2.27 -19.41
CA LEU A 11 15.39 -1.83 -19.03
C LEU A 11 14.71 -2.77 -18.03
N GLY A 12 15.38 -3.84 -17.63
CA GLY A 12 14.86 -4.75 -16.61
C GLY A 12 15.78 -5.94 -16.38
N TYR A 13 15.46 -6.70 -15.35
CA TYR A 13 16.20 -7.92 -15.04
C TYR A 13 15.33 -8.92 -14.27
N VAL A 14 15.78 -10.18 -14.25
CA VAL A 14 15.28 -11.22 -13.36
C VAL A 14 16.44 -11.93 -12.68
N VAL A 15 16.36 -12.06 -11.36
CA VAL A 15 17.23 -12.91 -10.56
C VAL A 15 16.49 -14.18 -10.21
N TYR A 16 17.06 -15.32 -10.58
CA TYR A 16 16.39 -16.61 -10.45
C TYR A 16 17.35 -17.76 -10.22
N TYR A 17 16.81 -18.91 -9.85
CA TYR A 17 17.50 -20.18 -9.89
C TYR A 17 16.54 -21.29 -10.35
N LEU A 18 17.11 -22.37 -10.88
CA LEU A 18 16.35 -23.53 -11.32
C LEU A 18 16.59 -24.70 -10.35
N ARG A 19 15.50 -25.31 -9.91
CA ARG A 19 15.58 -26.48 -9.02
C ARG A 19 14.32 -27.34 -9.16
N ASN A 20 14.50 -28.66 -9.33
CA ASN A 20 13.42 -29.63 -9.40
C ASN A 20 12.34 -29.26 -10.45
N GLU A 21 12.75 -28.87 -11.66
CA GLU A 21 11.86 -28.45 -12.75
C GLU A 21 11.01 -27.20 -12.41
N VAL A 22 11.44 -26.42 -11.42
CA VAL A 22 10.80 -25.16 -11.01
C VAL A 22 11.73 -23.99 -11.28
N PHE A 23 11.19 -22.93 -11.88
CA PHE A 23 11.85 -21.65 -12.04
C PHE A 23 11.52 -20.76 -10.82
N HIS A 24 12.48 -20.56 -9.96
CA HIS A 24 12.32 -19.74 -8.77
C HIS A 24 12.78 -18.31 -9.03
N ILE A 25 11.84 -17.39 -9.13
CA ILE A 25 12.12 -15.95 -9.22
C ILE A 25 12.45 -15.41 -7.82
N LYS A 26 13.65 -14.86 -7.66
CA LYS A 26 14.07 -14.15 -6.46
C LYS A 26 13.66 -12.68 -6.52
N GLU A 27 13.85 -12.08 -7.69
CA GLU A 27 13.56 -10.69 -7.93
C GLU A 27 13.29 -10.48 -9.42
N ILE A 28 12.34 -9.64 -9.76
CA ILE A 28 12.02 -9.24 -11.12
C ILE A 28 11.74 -7.73 -11.14
N VAL A 29 12.45 -7.02 -12.02
CA VAL A 29 12.26 -5.59 -12.22
C VAL A 29 12.13 -5.32 -13.71
N ALA A 30 11.07 -4.59 -14.08
CA ALA A 30 10.84 -4.14 -15.44
C ALA A 30 10.44 -2.66 -15.43
N LEU A 31 11.24 -1.82 -16.08
CA LEU A 31 11.02 -0.37 -16.11
C LEU A 31 9.89 0.04 -17.05
N ASN A 32 9.47 -0.83 -17.96
CA ASN A 32 8.37 -0.60 -18.88
C ASN A 32 7.75 -1.93 -19.35
N SER A 33 6.67 -1.83 -20.14
CA SER A 33 5.94 -2.97 -20.67
C SER A 33 6.80 -3.83 -21.62
N GLU A 34 7.63 -3.23 -22.45
CA GLU A 34 8.55 -3.92 -23.36
C GLU A 34 9.49 -4.86 -22.57
N ALA A 35 10.15 -4.34 -21.55
CA ALA A 35 11.03 -5.12 -20.68
C ALA A 35 10.27 -6.23 -19.93
N ARG A 36 9.06 -5.94 -19.49
CA ARG A 36 8.18 -6.94 -18.83
C ARG A 36 7.90 -8.11 -19.75
N HIS A 37 7.43 -7.84 -20.97
CA HIS A 37 7.20 -8.90 -21.97
C HIS A 37 8.50 -9.65 -22.33
N GLY A 38 9.60 -8.93 -22.51
CA GLY A 38 10.89 -9.55 -22.81
C GLY A 38 11.37 -10.52 -21.73
N ILE A 39 11.22 -10.16 -20.46
CA ILE A 39 11.58 -11.01 -19.31
C ILE A 39 10.66 -12.24 -19.25
N TRP A 40 9.34 -12.07 -19.41
CA TRP A 40 8.41 -13.19 -19.40
C TRP A 40 8.61 -14.13 -20.60
N ASN A 41 8.95 -13.59 -21.78
CA ASN A 41 9.35 -14.40 -22.94
C ASN A 41 10.62 -15.20 -22.65
N TYR A 42 11.59 -14.61 -21.96
CA TYR A 42 12.80 -15.32 -21.53
C TYR A 42 12.45 -16.47 -20.57
N ILE A 43 11.58 -16.25 -19.58
CA ILE A 43 11.12 -17.29 -18.65
C ILE A 43 10.40 -18.40 -19.43
N SER A 44 9.49 -18.03 -20.34
CA SER A 44 8.74 -18.97 -21.19
C SER A 44 9.63 -19.81 -22.11
N ALA A 45 10.80 -19.32 -22.50
CA ALA A 45 11.75 -20.07 -23.31
C ALA A 45 12.29 -21.32 -22.59
N HIS A 46 12.14 -21.39 -21.27
CA HIS A 46 12.54 -22.57 -20.47
C HIS A 46 11.44 -23.64 -20.34
N LYS A 47 10.28 -23.44 -20.99
CA LYS A 47 9.10 -24.33 -20.85
C LYS A 47 9.34 -25.82 -21.10
N SER A 48 10.38 -26.18 -21.88
CA SER A 48 10.73 -27.58 -22.12
C SER A 48 11.44 -28.25 -20.94
N MET A 49 11.90 -27.48 -19.96
CA MET A 49 12.68 -27.96 -18.81
C MET A 49 11.97 -27.70 -17.48
N LEU A 50 10.85 -26.99 -17.51
CA LEU A 50 10.19 -26.50 -16.32
C LEU A 50 8.69 -26.77 -16.36
N ASN A 51 8.15 -27.17 -15.22
CA ASN A 51 6.72 -27.38 -15.04
C ASN A 51 6.02 -26.21 -14.35
N THR A 52 6.79 -25.43 -13.58
CA THR A 52 6.21 -24.38 -12.72
C THR A 52 7.16 -23.18 -12.60
N VAL A 53 6.60 -22.00 -12.49
CA VAL A 53 7.30 -20.77 -12.12
C VAL A 53 6.77 -20.31 -10.77
N VAL A 54 7.65 -20.03 -9.82
CA VAL A 54 7.31 -19.56 -8.47
C VAL A 54 8.07 -18.30 -8.17
N GLY A 55 7.42 -17.32 -7.57
CA GLY A 55 8.05 -16.07 -7.18
C GLY A 55 7.17 -15.26 -6.25
N PHE A 56 7.75 -14.23 -5.66
CA PHE A 56 7.02 -13.26 -4.87
C PHE A 56 6.39 -12.20 -5.77
N ASN A 57 5.16 -11.82 -5.44
CA ASN A 57 4.45 -10.73 -6.09
C ASN A 57 3.97 -9.75 -5.01
N TYR A 58 4.00 -8.47 -5.33
CA TYR A 58 3.45 -7.47 -4.43
C TYR A 58 1.93 -7.46 -4.50
N SER A 59 1.27 -7.30 -3.37
CA SER A 59 -0.19 -7.40 -3.24
C SER A 59 -1.01 -6.40 -4.09
N GLY A 60 -0.36 -5.51 -4.81
CA GLY A 60 -0.98 -4.55 -5.72
C GLY A 60 -0.83 -4.89 -7.21
N GLU A 61 -0.03 -5.89 -7.57
CA GLU A 61 0.25 -6.26 -8.95
C GLU A 61 -0.69 -7.38 -9.42
N PRO A 62 -1.60 -7.14 -10.37
CA PRO A 62 -2.53 -8.15 -10.86
C PRO A 62 -1.85 -9.09 -11.85
N MET A 63 -1.06 -10.05 -11.37
CA MET A 63 -0.30 -10.97 -12.24
C MET A 63 -1.19 -11.77 -13.17
N ALA A 64 -2.35 -12.23 -12.71
CA ALA A 64 -3.28 -13.00 -13.52
C ALA A 64 -3.76 -12.25 -14.77
N PHE A 65 -3.85 -10.92 -14.73
CA PHE A 65 -4.25 -10.09 -15.86
C PHE A 65 -3.17 -10.01 -16.98
N LEU A 66 -1.92 -10.38 -16.69
CA LEU A 66 -0.81 -10.32 -17.63
C LEU A 66 -0.76 -11.52 -18.59
N PHE A 67 -1.49 -12.58 -18.29
CA PHE A 67 -1.45 -13.83 -19.05
C PHE A 67 -2.81 -14.12 -19.70
N GLU A 68 -2.81 -14.61 -20.93
CA GLU A 68 -4.04 -14.97 -21.66
C GLU A 68 -4.74 -16.19 -21.04
N ASP A 69 -3.97 -17.14 -20.53
CA ASP A 69 -4.44 -18.34 -19.86
C ASP A 69 -3.62 -18.51 -18.58
N SER A 70 -4.19 -18.06 -17.48
CA SER A 70 -3.48 -18.05 -16.19
C SER A 70 -4.03 -19.13 -15.25
N GLU A 71 -3.53 -20.34 -15.35
CA GLU A 71 -3.58 -21.28 -14.21
C GLU A 71 -2.61 -20.79 -13.13
N MET A 72 -3.02 -19.76 -12.37
CA MET A 72 -2.20 -19.16 -11.34
C MET A 72 -2.79 -19.42 -9.97
N VAL A 73 -1.94 -19.83 -9.05
CA VAL A 73 -2.27 -19.93 -7.63
C VAL A 73 -1.56 -18.80 -6.89
N GLU A 74 -2.31 -17.90 -6.28
CA GLU A 74 -1.79 -16.84 -5.42
C GLU A 74 -2.03 -17.20 -3.95
N ASN A 75 -0.95 -17.25 -3.17
CA ASN A 75 -1.01 -17.35 -1.71
C ASN A 75 -0.69 -15.98 -1.11
N ILE A 76 -1.57 -15.50 -0.24
CA ILE A 76 -1.36 -14.22 0.47
C ILE A 76 -0.81 -14.56 1.84
N GLU A 77 0.45 -14.15 2.09
CA GLU A 77 1.11 -14.32 3.37
C GLU A 77 1.34 -12.97 4.03
N PRO A 78 0.95 -12.78 5.31
CA PRO A 78 1.30 -11.58 6.06
C PRO A 78 2.82 -11.51 6.23
N TYR A 79 3.43 -10.43 5.73
CA TYR A 79 4.88 -10.29 5.75
C TYR A 79 5.36 -9.26 6.77
N ILE A 80 4.69 -8.12 6.83
CA ILE A 80 5.06 -7.04 7.75
C ILE A 80 3.89 -6.64 8.63
N MET A 81 4.22 -6.13 9.81
CA MET A 81 3.29 -5.47 10.70
C MET A 81 3.75 -4.02 10.88
N ALA A 82 2.83 -3.08 10.73
CA ALA A 82 3.09 -1.66 10.92
C ALA A 82 2.18 -1.08 11.99
N ARG A 83 2.66 -0.06 12.69
CA ARG A 83 1.89 0.70 13.68
C ARG A 83 2.34 2.16 13.65
N ILE A 84 1.38 3.08 13.69
CA ILE A 84 1.64 4.49 13.99
C ILE A 84 1.97 4.58 15.48
N VAL A 85 3.20 5.01 15.79
CA VAL A 85 3.71 5.11 17.15
C VAL A 85 3.34 6.44 17.77
N ASP A 86 3.35 7.52 17.00
CA ASP A 86 2.97 8.88 17.39
C ASP A 86 2.03 9.43 16.31
N ALA A 87 0.78 9.64 16.67
CA ALA A 87 -0.25 10.05 15.71
C ALA A 87 -0.08 11.51 15.29
N GLU A 88 0.32 12.41 16.21
CA GLU A 88 0.52 13.82 15.93
C GLU A 88 1.68 14.02 14.95
N GLU A 89 2.84 13.45 15.24
CA GLU A 89 4.02 13.52 14.37
C GLU A 89 3.74 12.83 13.02
N PHE A 90 3.02 11.71 13.03
CA PHE A 90 2.65 11.02 11.81
C PHE A 90 1.79 11.91 10.89
N PHE A 91 0.79 12.61 11.42
CA PHE A 91 -0.04 13.50 10.63
C PHE A 91 0.76 14.69 10.06
N LEU A 92 1.69 15.24 10.83
CA LEU A 92 2.53 16.36 10.37
C LEU A 92 3.40 16.00 9.17
N GLU A 93 3.93 14.77 9.14
CA GLU A 93 4.83 14.27 8.09
C GLU A 93 4.07 13.57 6.94
N TYR A 94 2.78 13.30 7.09
CA TYR A 94 2.03 12.55 6.08
C TYR A 94 1.80 13.37 4.81
N PRO A 95 2.11 12.83 3.60
CA PRO A 95 2.02 13.55 2.34
C PRO A 95 0.58 13.59 1.81
N PHE A 96 -0.27 14.38 2.44
CA PHE A 96 -1.67 14.52 2.01
C PHE A 96 -1.77 15.09 0.59
N PRO A 97 -2.40 14.38 -0.37
CA PRO A 97 -2.58 14.86 -1.74
C PRO A 97 -3.67 15.93 -1.88
N LEU A 98 -4.54 16.03 -0.89
CA LEU A 98 -5.64 16.99 -0.81
C LEU A 98 -5.50 17.78 0.49
N GLN A 99 -5.73 19.08 0.42
CA GLN A 99 -5.68 20.01 1.55
C GLN A 99 -7.03 20.74 1.65
N PRO A 100 -8.02 20.17 2.36
CA PRO A 100 -9.29 20.84 2.60
C PRO A 100 -9.12 22.18 3.33
N ASP A 101 -10.02 23.13 3.10
CA ASP A 101 -10.07 24.44 3.76
C ASP A 101 -10.74 24.41 5.15
N PHE A 102 -10.96 23.22 5.69
CA PHE A 102 -11.54 22.99 7.01
C PHE A 102 -10.72 21.98 7.81
N LYS A 103 -10.93 21.94 9.12
CA LYS A 103 -10.27 20.98 10.02
C LYS A 103 -10.98 19.64 9.98
N ILE A 104 -10.18 18.57 9.98
CA ILE A 104 -10.64 17.19 10.20
C ILE A 104 -10.27 16.82 11.63
N HIS A 105 -11.20 16.24 12.35
CA HIS A 105 -10.97 15.77 13.70
C HIS A 105 -10.88 14.25 13.74
N PHE A 106 -9.82 13.72 14.34
CA PHE A 106 -9.63 12.29 14.52
C PHE A 106 -9.77 11.97 16.00
N ARG A 107 -10.77 11.17 16.36
CA ARG A 107 -10.89 10.53 17.67
C ARG A 107 -10.24 9.17 17.59
N ILE A 108 -9.07 9.05 18.21
CA ILE A 108 -8.24 7.86 18.14
C ILE A 108 -8.33 7.12 19.46
N HIS A 109 -8.56 5.80 19.39
CA HIS A 109 -8.52 4.91 20.54
C HIS A 109 -7.25 4.08 20.51
N ASP A 110 -6.42 4.20 21.57
CA ASP A 110 -5.18 3.44 21.70
C ASP A 110 -4.98 2.95 23.14
N GLU A 111 -5.24 1.66 23.37
CA GLU A 111 -5.12 1.03 24.67
C GLU A 111 -3.67 0.92 25.18
N HIS A 112 -2.67 1.04 24.30
CA HIS A 112 -1.27 0.77 24.61
C HIS A 112 -0.39 2.01 24.63
N ALA A 113 -0.84 3.11 24.03
CA ALA A 113 -0.08 4.34 23.91
C ALA A 113 -0.97 5.54 24.27
N PRO A 114 -1.01 5.95 25.55
CA PRO A 114 -1.90 7.01 26.04
C PRO A 114 -1.71 8.36 25.34
N TRP A 115 -0.55 8.61 24.76
CA TRP A 115 -0.30 9.83 23.98
C TRP A 115 -1.04 9.85 22.64
N ASN A 116 -1.42 8.69 22.11
CA ASN A 116 -2.25 8.56 20.91
C ASN A 116 -3.75 8.50 21.23
N ASP A 117 -4.13 8.16 22.45
CA ASP A 117 -5.53 8.03 22.84
C ASP A 117 -6.15 9.41 23.09
N GLY A 118 -7.10 9.82 22.25
CA GLY A 118 -7.77 11.11 22.33
C GLY A 118 -8.10 11.74 20.99
N ASP A 119 -8.40 13.04 21.02
CA ASP A 119 -8.86 13.80 19.89
C ASP A 119 -7.74 14.64 19.28
N PHE A 120 -7.61 14.62 17.94
CA PHE A 120 -6.61 15.36 17.19
C PHE A 120 -7.29 16.18 16.09
N ALA A 121 -6.92 17.46 15.98
CA ALA A 121 -7.34 18.32 14.88
C ALA A 121 -6.21 18.40 13.86
N VAL A 122 -6.54 18.09 12.60
CA VAL A 122 -5.64 18.17 11.44
C VAL A 122 -6.16 19.21 10.47
N TRP A 123 -5.30 20.13 10.04
CA TRP A 123 -5.64 21.17 9.06
C TRP A 123 -4.41 21.55 8.22
N TRP A 124 -4.60 22.42 7.25
CA TRP A 124 -3.55 22.86 6.33
C TRP A 124 -3.45 24.38 6.30
N GLU A 125 -2.26 24.90 6.47
CA GLU A 125 -1.92 26.32 6.37
C GLU A 125 -0.64 26.49 5.55
N ASP A 126 -0.64 27.41 4.60
CA ASP A 126 0.51 27.69 3.73
C ASP A 126 1.14 26.44 3.06
N GLY A 127 0.30 25.47 2.69
CA GLY A 127 0.72 24.23 2.04
C GLY A 127 1.36 23.21 3.00
N LYS A 128 1.30 23.44 4.31
CA LYS A 128 1.83 22.54 5.33
C LYS A 128 0.69 21.91 6.13
N THR A 129 0.87 20.67 6.49
CA THR A 129 -0.02 20.01 7.45
C THR A 129 0.27 20.52 8.84
N CYS A 130 -0.79 20.86 9.55
CA CYS A 130 -0.78 21.18 10.96
C CYS A 130 -1.59 20.12 11.73
N CYS A 131 -1.11 19.73 12.88
CA CYS A 131 -1.81 18.81 13.75
C CYS A 131 -1.63 19.24 15.20
N ARG A 132 -2.63 19.03 16.03
CA ARG A 132 -2.48 19.10 17.48
C ARG A 132 -3.57 18.28 18.18
N ARG A 133 -3.24 17.80 19.35
CA ARG A 133 -4.22 17.22 20.27
C ARG A 133 -5.20 18.30 20.78
N VAL A 134 -6.48 17.96 20.88
CA VAL A 134 -7.55 18.80 21.42
C VAL A 134 -8.26 18.07 22.58
N GLU A 135 -8.86 18.82 23.50
CA GLU A 135 -9.52 18.20 24.67
C GLU A 135 -10.86 17.56 24.31
N ASP A 136 -11.58 18.18 23.38
CA ASP A 136 -12.90 17.74 22.93
C ASP A 136 -13.08 18.13 21.45
N ALA A 137 -13.16 17.15 20.58
CA ALA A 137 -13.38 17.39 19.17
C ALA A 137 -14.87 17.58 18.91
N PRO A 138 -15.25 18.57 18.08
CA PRO A 138 -16.64 18.72 17.65
C PRO A 138 -17.06 17.52 16.80
N ASP A 139 -18.34 17.19 16.80
CA ASP A 139 -18.89 16.10 15.97
C ASP A 139 -18.79 16.40 14.48
N VAL A 140 -18.61 17.67 14.11
CA VAL A 140 -18.44 18.07 12.72
C VAL A 140 -17.06 17.67 12.19
N ASN A 141 -17.01 17.02 11.03
CA ASN A 141 -15.78 16.51 10.41
C ASN A 141 -15.04 15.50 11.31
N LEU A 142 -15.77 14.77 12.15
CA LEU A 142 -15.21 13.78 13.06
C LEU A 142 -15.02 12.43 12.36
N VAL A 143 -13.87 11.84 12.64
CA VAL A 143 -13.47 10.50 12.20
C VAL A 143 -13.07 9.73 13.46
N GLU A 144 -13.90 8.77 13.88
CA GLU A 144 -13.65 7.95 15.06
C GLU A 144 -13.15 6.55 14.64
N LEU A 145 -12.03 6.13 15.21
CA LEU A 145 -11.41 4.85 14.92
C LEU A 145 -10.34 4.48 15.97
N ASN A 146 -9.87 3.25 15.95
CA ASN A 146 -8.71 2.86 16.74
C ASN A 146 -7.40 3.04 15.96
N ILE A 147 -6.27 3.04 16.68
CA ILE A 147 -4.93 3.25 16.09
C ILE A 147 -4.56 2.19 15.02
N ARG A 148 -5.05 0.95 15.13
CA ARG A 148 -4.81 -0.11 14.14
C ARG A 148 -5.53 0.19 12.84
N THR A 149 -6.77 0.66 12.94
CA THR A 149 -7.57 1.09 11.79
C THR A 149 -6.96 2.33 11.14
N LEU A 150 -6.53 3.32 11.94
CA LEU A 150 -5.80 4.48 11.43
C LEU A 150 -4.57 4.04 10.65
N THR A 151 -3.75 3.16 11.22
CA THR A 151 -2.55 2.63 10.54
C THR A 151 -2.90 1.94 9.23
N ALA A 152 -3.90 1.05 9.24
CA ALA A 152 -4.32 0.33 8.04
C ALA A 152 -4.85 1.25 6.94
N MET A 153 -5.57 2.31 7.31
CA MET A 153 -6.11 3.31 6.42
C MET A 153 -5.01 4.20 5.84
N MET A 154 -4.21 4.81 6.70
CA MET A 154 -3.20 5.80 6.29
C MET A 154 -2.06 5.19 5.47
N LEU A 155 -1.70 3.93 5.73
CA LEU A 155 -0.73 3.19 4.93
C LEU A 155 -1.33 2.55 3.65
N GLY A 156 -2.61 2.76 3.36
CA GLY A 156 -3.25 2.28 2.15
C GLY A 156 -3.56 0.78 2.13
N TYR A 157 -3.47 0.07 3.26
CA TYR A 157 -3.80 -1.36 3.34
C TYR A 157 -5.29 -1.61 3.12
N LYS A 158 -6.15 -0.77 3.72
CA LYS A 158 -7.60 -0.79 3.53
C LYS A 158 -8.10 0.63 3.20
N ARG A 159 -9.03 0.71 2.26
CA ARG A 159 -9.66 1.99 1.89
C ARG A 159 -10.64 2.44 2.97
N PRO A 160 -10.86 3.76 3.11
CA PRO A 160 -11.84 4.31 4.05
C PRO A 160 -13.23 3.70 3.91
N SER A 161 -13.73 3.51 2.68
CA SER A 161 -15.03 2.90 2.40
C SER A 161 -15.12 1.48 2.96
N TYR A 162 -14.09 0.65 2.75
CA TYR A 162 -14.05 -0.69 3.32
C TYR A 162 -14.14 -0.67 4.85
N LEU A 163 -13.38 0.22 5.49
CA LEU A 163 -13.35 0.33 6.96
C LEU A 163 -14.67 0.84 7.53
N TYR A 164 -15.32 1.75 6.81
CA TYR A 164 -16.65 2.26 7.15
C TYR A 164 -17.74 1.19 7.03
N GLU A 165 -17.80 0.46 5.93
CA GLU A 165 -18.75 -0.61 5.68
C GLU A 165 -18.65 -1.76 6.70
N HIS A 166 -17.44 -1.97 7.26
CA HIS A 166 -17.18 -3.00 8.27
C HIS A 166 -17.15 -2.45 9.71
N GLU A 167 -17.64 -1.24 9.92
CA GLU A 167 -17.76 -0.59 11.24
C GLU A 167 -16.44 -0.40 12.00
N TYR A 168 -15.29 -0.46 11.30
CA TYR A 168 -13.99 -0.09 11.88
C TYR A 168 -13.74 1.42 11.93
N LEU A 169 -14.48 2.17 11.13
CA LEU A 169 -14.41 3.61 10.99
C LEU A 169 -15.80 4.19 11.14
N LYS A 170 -15.98 5.18 12.02
CA LYS A 170 -17.21 5.94 12.16
C LYS A 170 -17.00 7.37 11.71
N THR A 171 -17.85 7.83 10.81
CA THR A 171 -17.83 9.20 10.31
C THR A 171 -19.11 9.49 9.50
N GLU A 172 -19.37 10.76 9.19
CA GLU A 172 -20.43 11.15 8.27
C GLU A 172 -20.07 10.78 6.81
N TYR A 173 -21.07 10.45 6.00
CA TYR A 173 -20.85 9.96 4.62
C TYR A 173 -20.08 10.97 3.76
N TYR A 174 -20.31 12.27 3.91
CA TYR A 174 -19.55 13.27 3.17
C TYR A 174 -18.04 13.25 3.55
N MET A 175 -17.74 13.03 4.83
CA MET A 175 -16.37 12.93 5.31
C MET A 175 -15.68 11.67 4.79
N LEU A 176 -16.42 10.57 4.66
CA LEU A 176 -15.92 9.35 4.02
C LEU A 176 -15.44 9.62 2.59
N GLN A 177 -16.21 10.39 1.81
CA GLN A 177 -15.83 10.78 0.44
C GLN A 177 -14.56 11.66 0.41
N ILE A 178 -14.39 12.50 1.41
CA ILE A 178 -13.17 13.30 1.57
C ILE A 178 -11.99 12.42 1.91
N LEU A 179 -12.13 11.50 2.86
CA LEU A 179 -11.08 10.54 3.24
C LEU A 179 -10.64 9.68 2.04
N GLU A 180 -11.56 9.26 1.18
CA GLU A 180 -11.24 8.52 -0.05
C GLU A 180 -10.31 9.30 -1.00
N ARG A 181 -10.39 10.62 -1.00
CA ARG A 181 -9.54 11.50 -1.80
C ARG A 181 -8.30 11.98 -1.06
N LEU A 182 -8.40 12.06 0.27
CA LEU A 182 -7.34 12.51 1.17
C LEU A 182 -6.20 11.47 1.28
N ILE A 183 -6.55 10.18 1.17
CA ILE A 183 -5.59 9.09 1.35
C ILE A 183 -5.19 8.56 -0.03
N PRO A 184 -3.88 8.56 -0.36
CA PRO A 184 -3.38 8.07 -1.65
C PRO A 184 -3.87 6.64 -1.95
N VAL A 185 -4.16 6.40 -3.22
CA VAL A 185 -4.48 5.04 -3.69
C VAL A 185 -3.17 4.30 -3.87
N GLY A 186 -3.00 3.22 -3.12
CA GLY A 186 -1.83 2.37 -3.19
C GLY A 186 -1.87 1.33 -2.07
N LYS A 187 -1.16 0.24 -2.25
CA LYS A 187 -0.95 -0.74 -1.18
C LYS A 187 0.45 -0.61 -0.62
N PRO A 188 0.64 -0.82 0.69
CA PRO A 188 1.97 -0.81 1.26
C PRO A 188 2.82 -1.92 0.62
N CYS A 189 4.03 -1.56 0.25
CA CYS A 189 5.00 -2.47 -0.35
C CYS A 189 6.28 -2.42 0.48
N PHE A 190 6.82 -3.58 0.78
CA PHE A 190 8.09 -3.72 1.47
C PHE A 190 8.91 -4.80 0.79
N SER A 191 10.08 -4.45 0.28
CA SER A 191 10.92 -5.30 -0.57
C SER A 191 12.15 -5.89 0.13
N ASP A 192 12.45 -5.47 1.36
CA ASP A 192 13.59 -6.00 2.10
C ASP A 192 13.26 -7.38 2.69
N ASN A 193 14.21 -8.30 2.57
CA ASN A 193 14.16 -9.61 3.20
C ASN A 193 15.11 -9.60 4.39
N PHE A 194 14.61 -9.94 5.55
CA PHE A 194 15.40 -10.11 6.77
C PHE A 194 15.74 -11.59 6.99
#